data_3ecbf427c3f828bad2fff8999ae3e053
#
_entry.id   3ecbf427c3f828bad2fff8999ae3e053
#
_cell.length_a   1.000
_cell.length_b   1.000
_cell.length_c   1.000
_cell.angle_alpha   90.00
_cell.angle_beta   90.00
_cell.angle_gamma   90.00
#
_symmetry.space_group_name_H-M   'P 1'
#
loop_
_entity.id
_entity.type
_entity.pdbx_description
1 polymer ?
#
loop_
_entity_poly.entity_id
_entity_poly.type
_entity_poly.pdbx_seq_one_letter_code
_entity_poly.pdbx_strand_id
1 'polypeptide(L)'
;MIEVKHIWFSYEQWGEFVLKDISFSVEKGEIVGVLGANGVGKTTLLKVLAGLLPPRPREKEPERGVWLNGKPIRECNAEIAFISEAGTYLKDLTPREYGAFLADFYPSFDMAYYEKLLHFFGLEEKPIKKMSKGRMQKPRLPQAWRKRRISLSWMNPLSGRICSPDRISCRHWQAA
;
A
#
# COMPACT_ATOMS: atom_id res chain seq x y z
N MET A 1 -12.72 -9.05 -2.33
CA MET A 1 -12.41 -9.53 -0.96
C MET A 1 -10.93 -9.88 -0.89
N ILE A 2 -10.22 -9.43 0.13
CA ILE A 2 -8.89 -9.93 0.51
C ILE A 2 -9.09 -10.92 1.65
N GLU A 3 -8.48 -12.08 1.55
CA GLU A 3 -8.42 -13.07 2.62
C GLU A 3 -6.97 -13.22 3.08
N VAL A 4 -6.76 -13.19 4.38
CA VAL A 4 -5.46 -13.36 5.04
C VAL A 4 -5.60 -14.49 6.02
N LYS A 5 -4.83 -15.57 5.86
CA LYS A 5 -4.90 -16.76 6.70
C LYS A 5 -3.52 -17.14 7.23
N HIS A 6 -3.41 -17.19 8.54
CA HIS A 6 -2.27 -17.73 9.28
C HIS A 6 -0.91 -17.18 8.81
N ILE A 7 -0.79 -15.85 8.70
CA ILE A 7 0.45 -15.21 8.28
C ILE A 7 1.44 -15.16 9.43
N TRP A 8 2.58 -15.77 9.18
CA TRP A 8 3.77 -15.67 10.01
C TRP A 8 4.90 -15.05 9.18
N PHE A 9 5.65 -14.11 9.74
CA PHE A 9 6.75 -13.48 9.04
C PHE A 9 7.90 -13.12 10.00
N SER A 10 9.13 -13.43 9.56
CA SER A 10 10.39 -12.94 10.14
C SER A 10 11.32 -12.50 9.02
N TYR A 11 12.15 -11.49 9.26
CA TYR A 11 13.13 -11.03 8.28
C TYR A 11 14.30 -12.03 8.16
N GLU A 12 14.70 -12.63 9.26
CA GLU A 12 15.75 -13.64 9.30
C GLU A 12 15.16 -15.05 9.32
N GLN A 13 15.91 -16.01 8.76
CA GLN A 13 15.44 -17.39 8.63
C GLN A 13 15.12 -18.02 10.00
N TRP A 14 15.92 -17.71 11.02
CA TRP A 14 15.80 -18.22 12.38
C TRP A 14 15.55 -17.12 13.41
N GLY A 15 15.16 -15.93 12.92
CA GLY A 15 14.90 -14.76 13.75
C GLY A 15 13.52 -14.77 14.40
N GLU A 16 13.32 -13.79 15.27
CA GLU A 16 12.01 -13.58 15.92
C GLU A 16 10.94 -13.24 14.89
N PHE A 17 9.74 -13.79 15.06
CA PHE A 17 8.61 -13.48 14.21
C PHE A 17 8.09 -12.06 14.49
N VAL A 18 8.07 -11.26 13.43
CA VAL A 18 7.46 -9.91 13.43
C VAL A 18 5.95 -10.00 13.27
N LEU A 19 5.47 -10.96 12.48
CA LEU A 19 4.03 -11.27 12.36
C LEU A 19 3.81 -12.68 12.89
N LYS A 20 2.82 -12.83 13.76
CA LYS A 20 2.51 -14.09 14.45
C LYS A 20 1.03 -14.40 14.26
N ASP A 21 0.72 -15.40 13.45
CA ASP A 21 -0.62 -15.94 13.21
C ASP A 21 -1.70 -14.92 12.84
N ILE A 22 -1.42 -14.12 11.81
CA ILE A 22 -2.33 -13.08 11.36
C ILE A 22 -3.39 -13.64 10.45
N SER A 23 -4.66 -13.49 10.84
CA SER A 23 -5.80 -13.92 10.03
C SER A 23 -6.91 -12.87 10.07
N PHE A 24 -7.40 -12.44 8.90
CA PHE A 24 -8.56 -11.54 8.75
C PHE A 24 -9.02 -11.50 7.30
N SER A 25 -10.18 -10.92 7.06
CA SER A 25 -10.68 -10.63 5.72
C SER A 25 -11.04 -9.15 5.57
N VAL A 26 -10.96 -8.65 4.33
CA VAL A 26 -11.38 -7.29 3.96
C VAL A 26 -12.31 -7.38 2.77
N GLU A 27 -13.50 -6.85 2.91
CA GLU A 27 -14.52 -6.89 1.86
C GLU A 27 -14.29 -5.80 0.79
N LYS A 28 -14.93 -5.99 -0.36
CA LYS A 28 -14.87 -5.00 -1.43
C LYS A 28 -15.52 -3.69 -1.00
N GLY A 29 -14.78 -2.58 -1.12
CA GLY A 29 -15.24 -1.25 -0.73
C GLY A 29 -15.04 -0.92 0.74
N GLU A 30 -14.51 -1.85 1.53
CA GLU A 30 -14.14 -1.61 2.92
C GLU A 30 -12.80 -0.84 3.00
N ILE A 31 -12.70 0.07 3.97
CA ILE A 31 -11.47 0.77 4.32
C ILE A 31 -11.03 0.27 5.69
N VAL A 32 -9.86 -0.32 5.75
CA VAL A 32 -9.30 -0.88 6.98
C VAL A 32 -8.06 -0.11 7.41
N GLY A 33 -8.03 0.33 8.66
CA GLY A 33 -6.87 0.96 9.30
C GLY A 33 -6.09 -0.04 10.15
N VAL A 34 -4.78 -0.12 9.96
CA VAL A 34 -3.88 -0.91 10.83
C VAL A 34 -3.22 0.04 11.84
N LEU A 35 -3.61 -0.07 13.10
CA LEU A 35 -3.13 0.77 14.20
C LEU A 35 -2.19 -0.04 15.12
N GLY A 36 -1.28 0.65 15.79
CA GLY A 36 -0.35 0.03 16.74
C GLY A 36 0.91 0.87 16.95
N ALA A 37 1.74 0.49 17.92
CA ALA A 37 3.00 1.16 18.24
C ALA A 37 4.01 1.12 17.08
N ASN A 38 5.02 1.98 17.09
CA ASN A 38 6.11 1.92 16.13
C ASN A 38 6.91 0.62 16.31
N GLY A 39 7.31 -0.01 15.22
CA GLY A 39 8.05 -1.27 15.25
C GLY A 39 7.20 -2.54 15.34
N VAL A 40 5.89 -2.47 15.62
CA VAL A 40 5.01 -3.64 15.82
C VAL A 40 4.73 -4.48 14.57
N GLY A 41 5.26 -4.10 13.40
CA GLY A 41 5.10 -4.88 12.17
C GLY A 41 4.05 -4.36 11.19
N LYS A 42 3.44 -3.18 11.39
CA LYS A 42 2.42 -2.61 10.47
C LYS A 42 2.90 -2.54 9.02
N THR A 43 4.09 -1.97 8.80
CA THR A 43 4.68 -1.86 7.46
C THR A 43 5.02 -3.24 6.87
N THR A 44 5.44 -4.16 7.71
CA THR A 44 5.72 -5.56 7.33
C THR A 44 4.44 -6.24 6.87
N LEU A 45 3.35 -6.10 7.62
CA LEU A 45 2.04 -6.63 7.24
C LEU A 45 1.59 -6.07 5.89
N LEU A 46 1.64 -4.75 5.69
CA LEU A 46 1.27 -4.14 4.41
C LEU A 46 2.13 -4.64 3.24
N LYS A 47 3.43 -4.88 3.45
CA LYS A 47 4.31 -5.46 2.43
C LYS A 47 3.95 -6.91 2.11
N VAL A 48 3.56 -7.70 3.10
CA VAL A 48 3.08 -9.08 2.90
C VAL A 48 1.76 -9.06 2.13
N LEU A 49 0.82 -8.18 2.51
CA LEU A 49 -0.45 -7.99 1.80
C LEU A 49 -0.26 -7.49 0.35
N ALA A 50 0.82 -6.76 0.08
CA ALA A 50 1.18 -6.32 -1.26
C ALA A 50 1.91 -7.40 -2.09
N GLY A 51 2.17 -8.58 -1.53
CA GLY A 51 2.96 -9.62 -2.19
C GLY A 51 4.46 -9.32 -2.30
N LEU A 52 4.94 -8.25 -1.65
CA LEU A 52 6.35 -7.83 -1.67
C LEU A 52 7.23 -8.67 -0.73
N LEU A 53 6.64 -9.27 0.29
CA LEU A 53 7.30 -10.16 1.23
C LEU A 53 6.52 -11.47 1.30
N PRO A 54 7.17 -12.63 1.04
CA PRO A 54 6.51 -13.92 1.16
C PRO A 54 6.34 -14.29 2.64
N PRO A 55 5.16 -14.77 3.06
CA PRO A 55 4.99 -15.30 4.41
C PRO A 55 5.87 -16.52 4.62
N ARG A 56 6.30 -16.74 5.88
CA ARG A 56 7.15 -17.88 6.22
C ARG A 56 6.35 -19.18 6.20
N PRO A 57 6.92 -20.26 5.64
CA PRO A 57 6.31 -21.57 5.68
C PRO A 57 6.25 -22.12 7.12
N ARG A 58 5.10 -22.74 7.47
CA ARG A 58 4.94 -23.56 8.67
C ARG A 58 4.25 -24.86 8.27
N GLU A 59 4.78 -25.99 8.74
CA GLU A 59 4.34 -27.33 8.29
C GLU A 59 2.91 -27.70 8.69
N LYS A 60 2.38 -27.10 9.75
CA LYS A 60 1.09 -27.47 10.34
C LYS A 60 -0.13 -26.72 9.79
N GLU A 61 0.06 -25.79 8.84
CA GLU A 61 -1.01 -24.90 8.38
C GLU A 61 -1.05 -24.88 6.84
N PRO A 62 -1.73 -25.84 6.21
CA PRO A 62 -1.76 -25.96 4.74
C PRO A 62 -2.46 -24.78 4.06
N GLU A 63 -3.45 -24.16 4.71
CA GLU A 63 -4.21 -23.03 4.17
C GLU A 63 -3.70 -21.69 4.72
N ARG A 64 -2.49 -21.31 4.35
CA ARG A 64 -1.93 -20.01 4.76
C ARG A 64 -1.55 -19.17 3.56
N GLY A 65 -1.71 -17.87 3.69
CA GLY A 65 -1.35 -16.94 2.63
C GLY A 65 -2.23 -15.72 2.59
N VAL A 66 -2.12 -15.01 1.49
CA VAL A 66 -2.96 -13.87 1.16
C VAL A 66 -3.57 -14.11 -0.20
N TRP A 67 -4.88 -13.96 -0.28
CA TRP A 67 -5.63 -14.12 -1.52
C TRP A 67 -6.43 -12.85 -1.83
N LEU A 68 -6.52 -12.56 -3.11
CA LEU A 68 -7.39 -11.53 -3.66
C LEU A 68 -8.43 -12.20 -4.56
N ASN A 69 -9.71 -12.15 -4.17
CA ASN A 69 -10.80 -12.77 -4.90
C ASN A 69 -10.52 -14.25 -5.23
N GLY A 70 -9.98 -15.02 -4.27
CA GLY A 70 -9.61 -16.41 -4.41
C GLY A 70 -8.30 -16.71 -5.14
N LYS A 71 -7.61 -15.69 -5.68
CA LYS A 71 -6.29 -15.85 -6.34
C LYS A 71 -5.17 -15.50 -5.37
N PRO A 72 -4.04 -16.22 -5.37
CA PRO A 72 -2.88 -15.86 -4.57
C PRO A 72 -2.41 -14.44 -4.86
N ILE A 73 -2.11 -13.67 -3.82
CA ILE A 73 -1.79 -12.24 -3.94
C ILE A 73 -0.63 -11.95 -4.89
N ARG A 74 0.37 -12.83 -4.95
CA ARG A 74 1.53 -12.73 -5.84
C ARG A 74 1.17 -12.73 -7.33
N GLU A 75 0.01 -13.24 -7.69
CA GLU A 75 -0.51 -13.28 -9.06
C GLU A 75 -1.35 -12.04 -9.40
N CYS A 76 -1.62 -11.21 -8.39
CA CYS A 76 -2.51 -10.05 -8.49
C CYS A 76 -1.79 -8.69 -8.50
N ASN A 77 -0.49 -8.65 -8.81
CA ASN A 77 0.32 -7.42 -8.75
C ASN A 77 -0.26 -6.25 -9.55
N ALA A 78 -0.94 -6.54 -10.68
CA ALA A 78 -1.60 -5.52 -11.49
C ALA A 78 -2.85 -4.91 -10.81
N GLU A 79 -3.40 -5.58 -9.80
CA GLU A 79 -4.62 -5.17 -9.08
C GLU A 79 -4.31 -4.45 -7.75
N ILE A 80 -3.04 -4.38 -7.36
CA ILE A 80 -2.59 -3.82 -6.08
C ILE A 80 -1.79 -2.55 -6.33
N ALA A 81 -2.06 -1.53 -5.52
CA ALA A 81 -1.21 -0.35 -5.44
C ALA A 81 -0.63 -0.26 -4.03
N PHE A 82 0.69 -0.33 -3.90
CA PHE A 82 1.39 -0.15 -2.64
C PHE A 82 2.02 1.23 -2.59
N ILE A 83 1.61 2.04 -1.60
CA ILE A 83 2.13 3.38 -1.39
C ILE A 83 2.90 3.39 -0.07
N SER A 84 4.22 3.45 -0.14
CA SER A 84 5.12 3.47 1.01
C SER A 84 5.38 4.91 1.48
N GLU A 85 5.53 5.13 2.78
CA GLU A 85 5.91 6.44 3.34
C GLU A 85 7.36 6.81 2.96
N ALA A 86 8.26 5.84 3.00
CA ALA A 86 9.68 6.01 2.69
C ALA A 86 9.92 6.13 1.18
N GLY A 87 9.34 7.13 0.58
CA GLY A 87 9.42 7.45 -0.83
C GLY A 87 10.64 6.97 -1.59
N THR A 88 10.48 5.85 -2.30
CA THR A 88 11.33 5.48 -3.42
C THR A 88 10.81 6.17 -4.67
N TYR A 89 10.92 7.48 -4.76
CA TYR A 89 10.62 8.17 -6.01
C TYR A 89 11.89 8.62 -6.66
N LEU A 90 11.79 8.82 -7.94
CA LEU A 90 12.77 9.55 -8.70
C LEU A 90 12.62 11.03 -8.30
N LYS A 91 13.26 11.41 -7.18
CA LYS A 91 13.10 12.71 -6.53
C LYS A 91 13.54 13.88 -7.40
N ASP A 92 14.35 13.60 -8.41
CA ASP A 92 14.88 14.59 -9.34
C ASP A 92 13.88 14.92 -10.47
N LEU A 93 12.90 14.06 -10.70
CA LEU A 93 11.84 14.29 -11.68
C LEU A 93 10.82 15.31 -11.17
N THR A 94 10.24 16.04 -12.10
CA THR A 94 9.00 16.79 -11.89
C THR A 94 7.82 15.80 -11.78
N PRO A 95 6.68 16.21 -11.20
CA PRO A 95 5.49 15.34 -11.18
C PRO A 95 5.06 14.86 -12.55
N ARG A 96 5.19 15.70 -13.58
CA ARG A 96 4.83 15.34 -14.96
C ARG A 96 5.76 14.27 -15.54
N GLU A 97 7.07 14.45 -15.38
CA GLU A 97 8.06 13.46 -15.80
C GLU A 97 7.89 12.14 -15.05
N TYR A 98 7.55 12.22 -13.75
CA TYR A 98 7.21 11.03 -12.97
C TYR A 98 5.95 10.32 -13.50
N GLY A 99 4.95 11.06 -13.96
CA GLY A 99 3.78 10.49 -14.64
C GLY A 99 4.13 9.80 -15.95
N ALA A 100 4.99 10.40 -16.77
CA ALA A 100 5.49 9.79 -18.01
C ALA A 100 6.26 8.48 -17.71
N PHE A 101 7.15 8.51 -16.72
CA PHE A 101 7.84 7.32 -16.26
C PHE A 101 6.87 6.21 -15.83
N LEU A 102 5.79 6.55 -15.10
CA LEU A 102 4.79 5.55 -14.72
C LEU A 102 4.03 5.00 -15.93
N ALA A 103 3.78 5.81 -16.95
CA ALA A 103 3.10 5.38 -18.16
C ALA A 103 3.89 4.31 -18.91
N ASP A 104 5.23 4.37 -18.89
CA ASP A 104 6.11 3.37 -19.50
C ASP A 104 6.00 2.00 -18.82
N PHE A 105 5.78 1.96 -17.50
CA PHE A 105 5.68 0.71 -16.73
C PHE A 105 4.24 0.19 -16.60
N TYR A 106 3.26 1.05 -16.79
CA TYR A 106 1.84 0.71 -16.64
C TYR A 106 1.06 1.02 -17.91
N PRO A 107 0.92 0.08 -18.86
CA PRO A 107 0.27 0.32 -20.15
C PRO A 107 -1.13 0.91 -20.06
N SER A 108 -1.78 0.73 -18.93
CA SER A 108 -3.11 1.25 -18.66
C SER A 108 -3.08 2.56 -17.82
N PHE A 109 -1.94 3.25 -17.74
CA PHE A 109 -1.83 4.54 -17.05
C PHE A 109 -2.50 5.63 -17.87
N ASP A 110 -3.44 6.35 -17.26
CA ASP A 110 -4.16 7.46 -17.91
C ASP A 110 -3.42 8.77 -17.64
N MET A 111 -2.56 9.17 -18.56
CA MET A 111 -1.78 10.40 -18.44
C MET A 111 -2.67 11.64 -18.43
N ALA A 112 -3.76 11.66 -19.19
CA ALA A 112 -4.67 12.80 -19.23
C ALA A 112 -5.40 13.00 -17.90
N TYR A 113 -5.81 11.90 -17.27
CA TYR A 113 -6.39 11.94 -15.93
C TYR A 113 -5.34 12.34 -14.88
N TYR A 114 -4.12 11.86 -15.01
CA TYR A 114 -3.02 12.23 -14.13
C TYR A 114 -2.74 13.74 -14.18
N GLU A 115 -2.67 14.34 -15.36
CA GLU A 115 -2.50 15.79 -15.54
C GLU A 115 -3.62 16.60 -14.89
N LYS A 116 -4.87 16.16 -15.02
CA LYS A 116 -6.01 16.78 -14.30
C LYS A 116 -5.80 16.77 -12.78
N LEU A 117 -5.28 15.68 -12.24
CA LEU A 117 -4.98 15.58 -10.81
C LEU A 117 -3.81 16.48 -10.41
N LEU A 118 -2.75 16.57 -11.23
CA LEU A 118 -1.66 17.50 -10.97
C LEU A 118 -2.17 18.95 -10.87
N HIS A 119 -3.01 19.35 -11.82
CA HIS A 119 -3.64 20.66 -11.82
C HIS A 119 -4.55 20.86 -10.59
N PHE A 120 -5.40 19.89 -10.28
CA PHE A 120 -6.29 19.93 -9.11
C PHE A 120 -5.52 20.08 -7.78
N PHE A 121 -4.38 19.41 -7.65
CA PHE A 121 -3.53 19.51 -6.46
C PHE A 121 -2.58 20.70 -6.47
N GLY A 122 -2.55 21.50 -7.53
CA GLY A 122 -1.63 22.64 -7.68
C GLY A 122 -0.16 22.20 -7.59
N LEU A 123 0.18 21.09 -8.24
CA LEU A 123 1.55 20.59 -8.23
C LEU A 123 2.36 21.34 -9.30
N GLU A 124 3.39 22.05 -8.84
CA GLU A 124 4.26 22.84 -9.68
C GLU A 124 5.19 21.97 -10.54
N GLU A 125 5.65 22.49 -11.67
CA GLU A 125 6.65 21.85 -12.53
C GLU A 125 8.08 22.03 -11.99
N LYS A 126 8.28 21.68 -10.74
CA LYS A 126 9.61 21.63 -10.12
C LYS A 126 9.91 20.23 -9.60
N PRO A 127 11.18 19.85 -9.47
CA PRO A 127 11.58 18.54 -8.97
C PRO A 127 10.91 18.18 -7.65
N ILE A 128 10.45 16.94 -7.53
CA ILE A 128 9.71 16.43 -6.36
C ILE A 128 10.49 16.67 -5.06
N LYS A 129 11.83 16.57 -5.09
CA LYS A 129 12.70 16.83 -3.92
C LYS A 129 12.58 18.24 -3.36
N LYS A 130 12.14 19.20 -4.17
CA LYS A 130 11.95 20.61 -3.76
C LYS A 130 10.56 20.89 -3.20
N MET A 131 9.69 19.87 -3.12
CA MET A 131 8.33 20.00 -2.59
C MET A 131 8.30 19.74 -1.07
N SER A 132 7.28 20.26 -0.39
CA SER A 132 7.02 19.90 1.02
C SER A 132 6.66 18.42 1.14
N LYS A 133 6.91 17.79 2.30
CA LYS A 133 6.61 16.36 2.56
C LYS A 133 5.20 15.95 2.14
N GLY A 134 4.20 16.77 2.44
CA GLY A 134 2.81 16.50 2.05
C GLY A 134 2.55 16.60 0.55
N ARG A 135 3.24 17.50 -0.17
CA ARG A 135 3.15 17.62 -1.63
C ARG A 135 3.89 16.52 -2.37
N MET A 136 5.01 16.03 -1.82
CA MET A 136 5.78 14.93 -2.41
C MET A 136 4.99 13.63 -2.55
N GLN A 137 3.99 13.40 -1.73
CA GLN A 137 3.19 12.17 -1.78
C GLN A 137 2.06 12.21 -2.81
N LYS A 138 1.62 13.42 -3.19
CA LYS A 138 0.49 13.61 -4.10
C LYS A 138 0.69 13.03 -5.51
N PRO A 139 1.87 13.10 -6.14
CA PRO A 139 2.10 12.49 -7.45
C PRO A 139 1.90 10.97 -7.51
N ARG A 140 1.87 10.30 -6.36
CA ARG A 140 1.68 8.84 -6.23
C ARG A 140 0.22 8.42 -6.12
N LEU A 141 -0.66 9.32 -5.66
CA LEU A 141 -2.06 9.02 -5.44
C LEU A 141 -2.75 8.46 -6.70
N PRO A 142 -2.43 8.90 -7.92
CA PRO A 142 -3.04 8.36 -9.12
C PRO A 142 -2.81 6.87 -9.35
N GLN A 143 -1.74 6.29 -8.83
CA GLN A 143 -1.51 4.84 -8.90
C GLN A 143 -2.57 4.06 -8.12
N ALA A 144 -3.03 4.64 -7.01
CA ALA A 144 -4.04 4.05 -6.14
C ALA A 144 -5.48 4.31 -6.64
N TRP A 145 -5.70 5.38 -7.39
CA TRP A 145 -7.05 5.84 -7.80
C TRP A 145 -7.57 5.19 -9.09
N ARG A 146 -6.88 4.21 -9.62
CA ARG A 146 -7.41 3.44 -10.74
C ARG A 146 -8.65 2.66 -10.31
N LYS A 147 -9.76 2.85 -11.01
CA LYS A 147 -10.98 2.05 -10.87
C LYS A 147 -10.60 0.56 -10.89
N ARG A 148 -10.76 -0.14 -9.76
CA ARG A 148 -10.54 -1.58 -9.51
C ARG A 148 -9.22 -1.98 -8.83
N ARG A 149 -8.35 -1.06 -8.34
CA ARG A 149 -7.17 -1.46 -7.57
C ARG A 149 -7.45 -1.38 -6.07
N ILE A 150 -6.90 -2.34 -5.35
CA ILE A 150 -6.79 -2.29 -3.89
C ILE A 150 -5.61 -1.41 -3.55
N SER A 151 -5.86 -0.36 -2.79
CA SER A 151 -4.80 0.56 -2.35
C SER A 151 -4.34 0.19 -0.96
N LEU A 152 -3.10 -0.22 -0.83
CA LEU A 152 -2.40 -0.41 0.43
C LEU A 152 -1.53 0.81 0.67
N SER A 153 -1.96 1.69 1.57
CA SER A 153 -1.24 2.93 1.86
C SER A 153 -0.80 2.97 3.32
N TRP A 154 0.45 3.35 3.53
CA TRP A 154 0.91 3.78 4.84
C TRP A 154 0.50 5.24 5.06
N MET A 155 -0.37 5.48 6.02
CA MET A 155 -0.66 6.81 6.54
C MET A 155 -0.18 6.91 7.97
N ASN A 156 0.63 7.93 8.28
CA ASN A 156 0.89 8.28 9.67
C ASN A 156 -0.34 9.02 10.22
N PRO A 157 -1.05 8.46 11.21
CA PRO A 157 -2.25 9.11 11.75
C PRO A 157 -1.98 10.48 12.37
N LEU A 158 -0.72 10.80 12.69
CA LEU A 158 -0.30 12.10 13.21
C LEU A 158 -0.09 13.16 12.12
N SER A 159 -0.02 12.80 10.85
CA SER A 159 0.14 13.75 9.74
C SER A 159 -1.17 14.32 9.20
N GLY A 160 -2.28 14.01 9.85
CA GLY A 160 -3.62 14.53 9.62
C GLY A 160 -3.89 14.97 8.19
N ARG A 161 -4.53 14.15 7.40
CA ARG A 161 -5.52 14.48 6.37
C ARG A 161 -5.68 13.36 5.37
N ILE A 162 -6.93 13.15 5.03
CA ILE A 162 -7.53 12.36 3.96
C ILE A 162 -7.96 10.97 4.41
N CYS A 163 -9.01 10.94 5.20
CA CYS A 163 -10.07 9.94 5.10
C CYS A 163 -11.39 10.66 5.22
N SER A 164 -12.27 10.44 4.28
CA SER A 164 -13.67 10.85 4.43
C SER A 164 -14.26 10.13 5.65
N PRO A 165 -14.91 10.83 6.60
CA PRO A 165 -15.33 10.24 7.87
C PRO A 165 -16.35 9.10 7.77
N ASP A 166 -17.01 8.97 6.63
CA ASP A 166 -18.23 8.17 6.52
C ASP A 166 -18.01 6.69 6.22
N ARG A 167 -16.76 6.20 6.11
CA ARG A 167 -16.45 4.80 5.76
C ARG A 167 -15.21 4.21 6.44
N ILE A 168 -14.86 4.63 7.64
CA ILE A 168 -13.72 4.07 8.37
C ILE A 168 -14.23 3.00 9.33
N SER A 169 -14.04 1.73 8.98
CA SER A 169 -14.07 0.63 9.92
C SER A 169 -12.68 0.49 10.55
N CYS A 170 -12.49 0.96 11.77
CA CYS A 170 -11.26 0.76 12.52
C CYS A 170 -11.30 -0.59 13.22
N ARG A 171 -10.64 -1.60 12.66
CA ARG A 171 -10.35 -2.83 13.41
C ARG A 171 -9.07 -2.60 14.21
N HIS A 172 -9.21 -2.63 15.53
CA HIS A 172 -8.07 -2.54 16.44
C HIS A 172 -7.33 -3.88 16.44
N TRP A 173 -6.08 -3.86 15.99
CA TRP A 173 -5.23 -5.02 16.05
C TRP A 173 -4.15 -4.79 17.08
N GLN A 174 -4.17 -5.56 18.18
CA GLN A 174 -3.08 -5.61 19.16
C GLN A 174 -2.21 -6.82 18.79
N ALA A 175 -0.95 -6.55 18.44
CA ALA A 175 0.05 -7.59 18.44
C ALA A 175 0.31 -8.00 19.89
N ALA A 176 0.15 -9.28 20.18
CA ALA A 176 0.54 -9.89 21.44
C ALA A 176 2.05 -10.09 21.49
#